data_616cff04d6ab3d812154eec77af0d853
#
_entry.id   616cff04d6ab3d812154eec77af0d853
#
_cell.length_a   1.000
_cell.length_b   1.000
_cell.length_c   1.000
_cell.angle_alpha   90.00
_cell.angle_beta   90.00
_cell.angle_gamma   90.00
#
_symmetry.space_group_name_H-M   'P 1'
#
loop_
_entity.id
_entity.type
_entity.pdbx_description
1 polymer ?
#
loop_
_entity_poly.entity_id
_entity_poly.type
_entity_poly.pdbx_seq_one_letter_code
_entity_poly.pdbx_strand_id
1 'polypeptide(L)'
;MRYLPHTPADRQAMLAAIGVKNIDDLFADVPSQVLLDAPLDLPMHAGEMVVERALTAMAGRNMPMGSAASFLGAGAYRHHVPAAVDHLIQRSEFLTAYTPYQPEVSQGTLHYLFEFQTQVAMLTGMDVANASMYDGASACAEAVLMAHRVTKRDKAILCGGLHPHYREAAETAVQFIQFEIDARPADPDAFEDMAALIDGETACIVIQTPDLFGRLHDLRALAEAAHDKGALLVVVVTEVVSLGALTSPGEMGADIVVAEGQSIGNALNFGGPYLGLFATRQKYVRQMPGRLCGETVDEAGRRGYVLTLSTREQHIRREKATSNICTNSGLCALAFCIHLSLLGETGLRQLAQINHGRAVALADHLADLDGVEVLNDSFFNEFTVRLPRPAAEVVEDLVPRGILAGVPLSRLYPDNPAMADLLLVATTETNTDEDVAALINALREVL
;
A
#
# COMPACT_ATOMS: atom_id res chain seq x y z
N MET A 1 6.25 43.48 -1.23
CA MET A 1 6.03 42.13 -1.83
C MET A 1 5.71 41.17 -0.70
N ARG A 2 4.69 40.34 -0.84
CA ARG A 2 4.16 39.50 0.26
C ARG A 2 5.09 38.36 0.73
N TYR A 3 6.06 37.96 -0.07
CA TYR A 3 6.88 36.78 0.18
C TYR A 3 8.36 37.10 0.41
N LEU A 4 8.73 38.38 0.50
CA LEU A 4 10.08 38.74 0.88
C LEU A 4 10.22 38.82 2.40
N PRO A 5 11.37 38.42 2.96
CA PRO A 5 11.67 38.61 4.38
C PRO A 5 11.54 40.05 4.78
N HIS A 6 11.05 40.33 6.01
CA HIS A 6 10.99 41.66 6.56
C HIS A 6 12.39 42.21 6.75
N THR A 7 12.58 43.48 6.41
CA THR A 7 13.82 44.22 6.70
C THR A 7 13.95 44.49 8.22
N PRO A 8 15.15 44.80 8.72
CA PRO A 8 15.30 45.24 10.11
C PRO A 8 14.40 46.43 10.48
N ALA A 9 14.20 47.39 9.54
CA ALA A 9 13.31 48.52 9.76
C ALA A 9 11.83 48.10 9.88
N ASP A 10 11.37 47.16 9.04
CA ASP A 10 10.03 46.60 9.14
C ASP A 10 9.82 45.91 10.50
N ARG A 11 10.79 45.10 10.93
CA ARG A 11 10.73 44.41 12.23
C ARG A 11 10.66 45.40 13.39
N GLN A 12 11.46 46.49 13.38
CA GLN A 12 11.38 47.55 14.40
C GLN A 12 10.03 48.25 14.40
N ALA A 13 9.48 48.55 13.23
CA ALA A 13 8.16 49.16 13.14
C ALA A 13 7.06 48.24 13.69
N MET A 14 7.17 46.93 13.42
CA MET A 14 6.25 45.93 13.97
C MET A 14 6.36 45.80 15.49
N LEU A 15 7.58 45.74 16.05
CA LEU A 15 7.81 45.72 17.50
C LEU A 15 7.27 46.97 18.20
N ALA A 16 7.49 48.14 17.61
CA ALA A 16 6.95 49.41 18.13
C ALA A 16 5.42 49.42 18.10
N ALA A 17 4.79 48.87 17.04
CA ALA A 17 3.33 48.77 16.95
C ALA A 17 2.74 47.79 17.99
N ILE A 18 3.46 46.73 18.33
CA ILE A 18 3.10 45.76 19.38
C ILE A 18 3.35 46.38 20.78
N GLY A 19 4.29 47.30 20.91
CA GLY A 19 4.66 47.93 22.19
C GLY A 19 5.78 47.17 22.94
N VAL A 20 6.61 46.37 22.25
CA VAL A 20 7.75 45.65 22.80
C VAL A 20 9.06 46.13 22.20
N LYS A 21 10.20 45.92 22.90
CA LYS A 21 11.49 46.46 22.47
C LYS A 21 12.24 45.53 21.53
N ASN A 22 12.12 44.25 21.74
CA ASN A 22 12.83 43.23 20.97
C ASN A 22 11.95 41.97 20.75
N ILE A 23 12.43 41.04 19.95
CA ILE A 23 11.71 39.80 19.64
C ILE A 23 11.58 38.91 20.89
N ASP A 24 12.57 38.90 21.78
CA ASP A 24 12.56 38.05 22.96
C ASP A 24 11.44 38.44 23.93
N ASP A 25 11.04 39.72 23.95
CA ASP A 25 9.90 40.19 24.74
C ASP A 25 8.57 39.56 24.33
N LEU A 26 8.48 38.99 23.11
CA LEU A 26 7.31 38.26 22.62
C LEU A 26 7.14 36.90 23.28
N PHE A 27 8.18 36.37 23.91
CA PHE A 27 8.20 35.08 24.60
C PHE A 27 8.06 35.24 26.12
N ALA A 28 7.52 36.36 26.61
CA ALA A 28 7.35 36.62 28.04
C ALA A 28 6.52 35.57 28.80
N ASP A 29 5.65 34.83 28.09
CA ASP A 29 4.83 33.76 28.68
C ASP A 29 5.61 32.44 28.84
N VAL A 30 6.81 32.32 28.25
CA VAL A 30 7.66 31.15 28.36
C VAL A 30 8.53 31.24 29.61
N PRO A 31 8.48 30.27 30.55
CA PRO A 31 9.34 30.31 31.73
C PRO A 31 10.83 30.33 31.32
N SER A 32 11.59 31.22 31.97
CA SER A 32 13.01 31.44 31.64
C SER A 32 13.86 30.18 31.71
N GLN A 33 13.48 29.20 32.55
CA GLN A 33 14.19 27.91 32.69
C GLN A 33 14.07 26.99 31.47
N VAL A 34 13.13 27.21 30.56
CA VAL A 34 12.91 26.42 29.36
C VAL A 34 13.21 27.20 28.07
N LEU A 35 13.60 28.47 28.17
CA LEU A 35 14.13 29.22 27.05
C LEU A 35 15.57 28.74 26.75
N LEU A 36 15.89 28.57 25.47
CA LEU A 36 17.23 28.29 25.04
C LEU A 36 18.09 29.55 25.13
N ASP A 37 19.30 29.44 25.71
CA ASP A 37 20.24 30.58 25.82
C ASP A 37 20.85 30.96 24.46
N ALA A 38 20.80 30.05 23.48
CA ALA A 38 21.31 30.27 22.13
C ALA A 38 20.41 29.55 21.10
N PRO A 39 20.39 30.00 19.84
CA PRO A 39 19.77 29.22 18.76
C PRO A 39 20.33 27.80 18.68
N LEU A 40 19.50 26.87 18.18
CA LEU A 40 19.96 25.50 17.90
C LEU A 40 21.15 25.52 16.95
N ASP A 41 22.13 24.63 17.17
CA ASP A 41 23.27 24.43 16.29
C ASP A 41 22.81 23.69 15.01
N LEU A 42 22.22 24.47 14.10
CA LEU A 42 21.76 24.00 12.81
C LEU A 42 22.58 24.68 11.71
N PRO A 43 22.80 24.00 10.57
CA PRO A 43 23.42 24.61 9.41
C PRO A 43 22.68 25.91 9.00
N MET A 44 23.44 26.95 8.71
CA MET A 44 22.86 28.17 8.15
C MET A 44 22.22 27.91 6.80
N HIS A 45 21.24 28.74 6.41
CA HIS A 45 20.60 28.63 5.11
C HIS A 45 21.67 28.68 3.98
N ALA A 46 21.47 27.88 2.95
CA ALA A 46 22.32 27.83 1.78
C ALA A 46 21.53 28.26 0.54
N GLY A 47 22.24 28.77 -0.46
CA GLY A 47 21.62 29.13 -1.74
C GLY A 47 21.19 27.87 -2.51
N GLU A 48 20.21 28.02 -3.40
CA GLU A 48 19.59 26.94 -4.19
C GLU A 48 20.62 26.00 -4.86
N MET A 49 21.64 26.55 -5.53
CA MET A 49 22.69 25.78 -6.19
C MET A 49 23.50 24.88 -5.24
N VAL A 50 23.70 25.34 -4.01
CA VAL A 50 24.44 24.55 -2.99
C VAL A 50 23.56 23.39 -2.48
N VAL A 51 22.29 23.68 -2.22
CA VAL A 51 21.30 22.69 -1.78
C VAL A 51 21.09 21.63 -2.87
N GLU A 52 20.85 22.05 -4.12
CA GLU A 52 20.65 21.17 -5.26
C GLU A 52 21.86 20.22 -5.43
N ARG A 53 23.08 20.75 -5.39
CA ARG A 53 24.31 19.95 -5.50
C ARG A 53 24.43 18.93 -4.38
N ALA A 54 24.16 19.34 -3.14
CA ALA A 54 24.23 18.46 -1.99
C ALA A 54 23.20 17.34 -2.06
N LEU A 55 21.94 17.67 -2.36
CA LEU A 55 20.86 16.68 -2.48
C LEU A 55 21.04 15.74 -3.68
N THR A 56 21.54 16.25 -4.83
CA THR A 56 21.88 15.42 -5.99
C THR A 56 22.98 14.42 -5.67
N ALA A 57 24.02 14.85 -4.92
CA ALA A 57 25.09 13.95 -4.48
C ALA A 57 24.56 12.87 -3.53
N MET A 58 23.61 13.19 -2.64
CA MET A 58 22.96 12.20 -1.76
C MET A 58 22.07 11.26 -2.57
N ALA A 59 21.25 11.78 -3.48
CA ALA A 59 20.39 10.99 -4.36
C ALA A 59 21.18 10.01 -5.23
N GLY A 60 22.35 10.44 -5.75
CA GLY A 60 23.26 9.60 -6.56
C GLY A 60 23.87 8.41 -5.81
N ARG A 61 23.69 8.31 -4.49
CA ARG A 61 24.11 7.14 -3.69
C ARG A 61 23.04 6.04 -3.64
N ASN A 62 21.83 6.32 -4.09
CA ASN A 62 20.77 5.33 -4.19
C ASN A 62 20.87 4.58 -5.52
N MET A 63 20.39 3.33 -5.53
CA MET A 63 20.22 2.53 -6.74
C MET A 63 18.73 2.50 -7.09
N PRO A 64 18.24 3.31 -8.05
CA PRO A 64 16.86 3.23 -8.50
C PRO A 64 16.63 1.92 -9.26
N MET A 65 15.48 1.27 -9.07
CA MET A 65 15.15 0.02 -9.77
C MET A 65 15.19 0.14 -11.30
N GLY A 66 15.02 1.36 -11.84
CA GLY A 66 15.13 1.61 -13.27
C GLY A 66 16.55 1.52 -13.85
N SER A 67 17.59 1.48 -13.00
CA SER A 67 19.00 1.38 -13.39
C SER A 67 19.61 0.00 -13.16
N ALA A 68 18.80 -0.99 -12.76
CA ALA A 68 19.23 -2.35 -12.46
C ALA A 68 18.24 -3.37 -13.05
N ALA A 69 18.73 -4.58 -13.33
CA ALA A 69 17.88 -5.74 -13.58
C ALA A 69 17.21 -6.10 -12.23
N SER A 70 15.90 -5.80 -12.09
CA SER A 70 15.21 -5.87 -10.80
C SER A 70 14.11 -6.91 -10.79
N PHE A 71 14.21 -7.83 -9.84
CA PHE A 71 13.25 -8.90 -9.56
C PHE A 71 12.68 -8.78 -8.14
N LEU A 72 12.67 -7.54 -7.61
CA LEU A 72 12.11 -7.24 -6.30
C LEU A 72 10.57 -7.26 -6.34
N GLY A 73 9.98 -7.76 -5.26
CA GLY A 73 8.55 -7.83 -5.01
C GLY A 73 8.21 -7.60 -3.55
N ALA A 74 7.63 -8.61 -2.90
CA ALA A 74 7.20 -8.57 -1.50
C ALA A 74 6.23 -7.42 -1.20
N GLY A 75 5.19 -7.28 -2.04
CA GLY A 75 4.12 -6.31 -1.83
C GLY A 75 4.35 -4.93 -2.45
N ALA A 76 5.47 -4.72 -3.16
CA ALA A 76 5.74 -3.51 -3.94
C ALA A 76 6.42 -3.90 -5.26
N TYR A 77 5.79 -3.60 -6.39
CA TYR A 77 6.21 -4.10 -7.69
C TYR A 77 6.47 -2.96 -8.66
N ARG A 78 7.51 -3.11 -9.47
CA ARG A 78 7.84 -2.13 -10.49
C ARG A 78 7.01 -2.39 -11.74
N HIS A 79 6.03 -1.54 -12.01
CA HIS A 79 5.26 -1.54 -13.24
C HIS A 79 5.54 -0.29 -14.09
N HIS A 80 5.22 -0.37 -15.37
CA HIS A 80 5.28 0.79 -16.25
C HIS A 80 4.09 1.72 -15.98
N VAL A 81 4.38 2.97 -15.65
CA VAL A 81 3.37 4.02 -15.53
C VAL A 81 3.36 4.84 -16.85
N PRO A 82 2.24 4.87 -17.58
CA PRO A 82 2.15 5.64 -18.83
C PRO A 82 2.39 7.13 -18.61
N ALA A 83 3.10 7.78 -19.54
CA ALA A 83 3.37 9.22 -19.48
C ALA A 83 2.10 10.09 -19.40
N ALA A 84 0.97 9.60 -19.89
CA ALA A 84 -0.31 10.28 -19.75
C ALA A 84 -0.77 10.38 -18.30
N VAL A 85 -0.46 9.40 -17.44
CA VAL A 85 -0.77 9.44 -16.00
C VAL A 85 0.00 10.58 -15.35
N ASP A 86 1.33 10.61 -15.54
CA ASP A 86 2.20 11.64 -14.99
C ASP A 86 1.78 13.05 -15.46
N HIS A 87 1.49 13.21 -16.76
CA HIS A 87 1.02 14.47 -17.30
C HIS A 87 -0.29 14.95 -16.69
N LEU A 88 -1.27 14.05 -16.52
CA LEU A 88 -2.60 14.42 -16.05
C LEU A 88 -2.63 14.72 -14.56
N ILE A 89 -1.90 13.98 -13.72
CA ILE A 89 -1.86 14.25 -12.28
C ILE A 89 -1.17 15.57 -11.93
N GLN A 90 -0.31 16.10 -12.83
CA GLN A 90 0.38 17.38 -12.64
C GLN A 90 -0.48 18.60 -13.00
N ARG A 91 -1.67 18.41 -13.57
CA ARG A 91 -2.56 19.53 -13.83
C ARG A 91 -2.94 20.22 -12.52
N SER A 92 -2.89 21.55 -12.50
CA SER A 92 -3.11 22.37 -11.30
C SER A 92 -4.46 22.12 -10.66
N GLU A 93 -5.48 21.78 -11.46
CA GLU A 93 -6.84 21.46 -10.99
C GLU A 93 -6.87 20.27 -10.03
N PHE A 94 -5.97 19.30 -10.24
CA PHE A 94 -5.84 18.10 -9.41
C PHE A 94 -4.73 18.25 -8.35
N LEU A 95 -3.55 18.74 -8.76
CA LEU A 95 -2.37 18.80 -7.89
C LEU A 95 -2.60 19.67 -6.65
N THR A 96 -3.36 20.75 -6.78
CA THR A 96 -3.68 21.67 -5.68
C THR A 96 -4.97 21.31 -4.93
N ALA A 97 -5.71 20.30 -5.39
CA ALA A 97 -6.93 19.85 -4.72
C ALA A 97 -6.59 19.18 -3.37
N TYR A 98 -7.39 19.50 -2.36
CA TYR A 98 -7.33 18.85 -1.06
C TYR A 98 -8.64 18.04 -0.84
N THR A 99 -9.14 18.00 0.37
CA THR A 99 -10.38 17.29 0.65
C THR A 99 -11.59 18.03 0.09
N PRO A 100 -12.47 17.37 -0.68
CA PRO A 100 -13.62 17.99 -1.33
C PRO A 100 -14.81 18.19 -0.35
N TYR A 101 -14.64 18.97 0.71
CA TYR A 101 -15.70 19.22 1.70
C TYR A 101 -16.89 20.00 1.13
N GLN A 102 -16.63 20.91 0.19
CA GLN A 102 -17.66 21.73 -0.46
C GLN A 102 -17.96 21.14 -1.85
N PRO A 103 -19.03 20.34 -1.98
CA PRO A 103 -19.36 19.69 -3.26
C PRO A 103 -19.61 20.70 -4.38
N GLU A 104 -20.10 21.90 -4.07
CA GLU A 104 -20.40 22.95 -5.05
C GLU A 104 -19.19 23.37 -5.89
N VAL A 105 -17.99 23.30 -5.33
CA VAL A 105 -16.74 23.72 -5.98
C VAL A 105 -15.79 22.55 -6.28
N SER A 106 -16.16 21.33 -5.91
CA SER A 106 -15.29 20.15 -5.96
C SER A 106 -15.86 19.00 -6.80
N GLN A 107 -16.78 19.28 -7.72
CA GLN A 107 -17.47 18.25 -8.50
C GLN A 107 -16.50 17.36 -9.32
N GLY A 108 -15.44 17.92 -9.90
CA GLY A 108 -14.43 17.14 -10.62
C GLY A 108 -13.68 16.17 -9.73
N THR A 109 -13.29 16.60 -8.51
CA THR A 109 -12.61 15.74 -7.53
C THR A 109 -13.55 14.62 -7.05
N LEU A 110 -14.79 14.94 -6.73
CA LEU A 110 -15.79 13.96 -6.31
C LEU A 110 -16.12 12.97 -7.43
N HIS A 111 -16.14 13.42 -8.68
CA HIS A 111 -16.39 12.57 -9.82
C HIS A 111 -15.32 11.49 -9.97
N TYR A 112 -14.03 11.85 -10.01
CA TYR A 112 -12.99 10.82 -10.13
C TYR A 112 -12.90 9.90 -8.90
N LEU A 113 -13.24 10.40 -7.70
CA LEU A 113 -13.32 9.54 -6.51
C LEU A 113 -14.47 8.52 -6.63
N PHE A 114 -15.60 8.91 -7.21
CA PHE A 114 -16.68 7.99 -7.48
C PHE A 114 -16.30 6.94 -8.53
N GLU A 115 -15.59 7.35 -9.59
CA GLU A 115 -15.04 6.42 -10.59
C GLU A 115 -14.03 5.45 -10.00
N PHE A 116 -13.11 5.95 -9.16
CA PHE A 116 -12.15 5.13 -8.40
C PHE A 116 -12.86 4.05 -7.57
N GLN A 117 -13.87 4.44 -6.78
CA GLN A 117 -14.68 3.50 -5.99
C GLN A 117 -15.33 2.43 -6.87
N THR A 118 -15.86 2.82 -8.02
CA THR A 118 -16.47 1.90 -8.99
C THR A 118 -15.43 0.92 -9.53
N GLN A 119 -14.26 1.41 -9.93
CA GLN A 119 -13.18 0.56 -10.43
C GLN A 119 -12.70 -0.44 -9.38
N VAL A 120 -12.51 0.00 -8.14
CA VAL A 120 -12.08 -0.88 -7.03
C VAL A 120 -13.15 -1.94 -6.72
N ALA A 121 -14.44 -1.56 -6.70
CA ALA A 121 -15.53 -2.50 -6.50
C ALA A 121 -15.59 -3.56 -7.62
N MET A 122 -15.41 -3.14 -8.88
CA MET A 122 -15.39 -4.06 -10.04
C MET A 122 -14.21 -5.01 -9.99
N LEU A 123 -12.98 -4.52 -9.71
CA LEU A 123 -11.77 -5.34 -9.61
C LEU A 123 -11.88 -6.41 -8.53
N THR A 124 -12.40 -6.04 -7.38
CA THR A 124 -12.49 -6.91 -6.20
C THR A 124 -13.70 -7.82 -6.20
N GLY A 125 -14.68 -7.61 -7.11
CA GLY A 125 -15.95 -8.32 -7.12
C GLY A 125 -16.85 -7.99 -5.93
N MET A 126 -16.66 -6.79 -5.34
CA MET A 126 -17.39 -6.32 -4.17
C MET A 126 -18.48 -5.30 -4.57
N ASP A 127 -19.38 -5.00 -3.63
CA ASP A 127 -20.51 -4.12 -3.92
C ASP A 127 -20.14 -2.64 -3.78
N VAL A 128 -19.25 -2.30 -2.84
CA VAL A 128 -18.90 -0.92 -2.47
C VAL A 128 -17.42 -0.81 -2.14
N ALA A 129 -16.78 0.27 -2.61
CA ALA A 129 -15.44 0.67 -2.18
C ALA A 129 -15.44 2.09 -1.62
N ASN A 130 -14.46 2.42 -0.77
CA ASN A 130 -14.26 3.78 -0.26
C ASN A 130 -13.36 4.62 -1.19
N ALA A 131 -13.18 5.90 -0.83
CA ALA A 131 -12.36 6.85 -1.60
C ALA A 131 -10.84 6.69 -1.38
N SER A 132 -10.38 5.54 -1.02
CA SER A 132 -9.06 5.01 -0.65
C SER A 132 -8.72 5.06 0.83
N MET A 133 -7.77 4.19 1.17
CA MET A 133 -6.99 4.18 2.41
C MET A 133 -5.60 4.73 2.13
N TYR A 134 -4.71 4.75 3.13
CA TYR A 134 -3.34 5.24 2.96
C TYR A 134 -2.47 4.25 2.19
N ASP A 135 -2.54 2.98 2.59
CA ASP A 135 -1.84 1.84 2.01
C ASP A 135 -2.58 0.53 2.32
N GLY A 136 -2.13 -0.57 1.74
CA GLY A 136 -2.72 -1.89 1.95
C GLY A 136 -2.64 -2.38 3.40
N ALA A 137 -1.56 -2.08 4.13
CA ALA A 137 -1.38 -2.53 5.50
C ALA A 137 -2.34 -1.81 6.46
N SER A 138 -2.51 -0.49 6.35
CA SER A 138 -3.52 0.25 7.10
C SER A 138 -4.95 -0.15 6.72
N ALA A 139 -5.18 -0.49 5.45
CA ALA A 139 -6.46 -1.04 5.02
C ALA A 139 -6.75 -2.41 5.69
N CYS A 140 -5.75 -3.28 5.81
CA CYS A 140 -5.86 -4.57 6.50
C CYS A 140 -6.18 -4.40 7.99
N ALA A 141 -5.46 -3.51 8.67
CA ALA A 141 -5.72 -3.19 10.07
C ALA A 141 -7.16 -2.68 10.31
N GLU A 142 -7.62 -1.78 9.46
CA GLU A 142 -9.00 -1.26 9.53
C GLU A 142 -10.05 -2.32 9.16
N ALA A 143 -9.72 -3.32 8.33
CA ALA A 143 -10.62 -4.44 8.04
C ALA A 143 -10.83 -5.33 9.27
N VAL A 144 -9.76 -5.60 10.04
CA VAL A 144 -9.85 -6.32 11.32
C VAL A 144 -10.73 -5.55 12.32
N LEU A 145 -10.48 -4.24 12.48
CA LEU A 145 -11.30 -3.38 13.33
C LEU A 145 -12.77 -3.29 12.85
N MET A 146 -13.01 -3.30 11.56
CA MET A 146 -14.35 -3.34 11.00
C MET A 146 -15.05 -4.67 11.28
N ALA A 147 -14.36 -5.80 11.16
CA ALA A 147 -14.89 -7.11 11.48
C ALA A 147 -15.30 -7.21 12.95
N HIS A 148 -14.47 -6.71 13.87
CA HIS A 148 -14.83 -6.55 15.28
C HIS A 148 -16.13 -5.75 15.48
N ARG A 149 -16.23 -4.58 14.82
CA ARG A 149 -17.44 -3.74 14.90
C ARG A 149 -18.70 -4.41 14.37
N VAL A 150 -18.57 -5.19 13.29
CA VAL A 150 -19.69 -5.88 12.63
C VAL A 150 -20.15 -7.08 13.44
N THR A 151 -19.23 -7.95 13.85
CA THR A 151 -19.55 -9.23 14.51
C THR A 151 -19.74 -9.11 16.02
N LYS A 152 -19.18 -8.07 16.64
CA LYS A 152 -19.09 -7.90 18.12
C LYS A 152 -18.30 -9.02 18.80
N ARG A 153 -17.33 -9.59 18.10
CA ARG A 153 -16.41 -10.61 18.58
C ARG A 153 -14.99 -10.05 18.62
N ASP A 154 -14.15 -10.62 19.46
CA ASP A 154 -12.88 -10.02 19.89
C ASP A 154 -11.66 -10.84 19.47
N LYS A 155 -11.78 -11.66 18.41
CA LYS A 155 -10.66 -12.47 17.90
C LYS A 155 -10.55 -12.41 16.39
N ALA A 156 -9.33 -12.21 15.85
CA ALA A 156 -9.01 -12.40 14.44
C ALA A 156 -7.94 -13.47 14.26
N ILE A 157 -8.06 -14.27 13.21
CA ILE A 157 -7.06 -15.27 12.82
C ILE A 157 -6.38 -14.76 11.57
N LEU A 158 -5.05 -14.58 11.64
CA LEU A 158 -4.22 -14.15 10.51
C LEU A 158 -3.44 -15.34 9.94
N CYS A 159 -3.56 -15.60 8.62
CA CYS A 159 -2.84 -16.70 7.99
C CYS A 159 -1.32 -16.51 8.03
N GLY A 160 -0.56 -17.60 8.00
CA GLY A 160 0.90 -17.58 8.01
C GLY A 160 1.52 -16.98 6.75
N GLY A 161 0.79 -17.02 5.62
CA GLY A 161 1.17 -16.39 4.36
C GLY A 161 0.83 -14.90 4.25
N LEU A 162 0.27 -14.26 5.29
CA LEU A 162 0.06 -12.81 5.32
C LEU A 162 1.39 -12.08 5.46
N HIS A 163 1.60 -11.05 4.64
CA HIS A 163 2.78 -10.21 4.68
C HIS A 163 3.04 -9.68 6.10
N PRO A 164 4.27 -9.80 6.67
CA PRO A 164 4.55 -9.48 8.06
C PRO A 164 4.22 -8.03 8.44
N HIS A 165 4.47 -7.05 7.57
CA HIS A 165 4.10 -5.65 7.85
C HIS A 165 2.59 -5.43 7.94
N TYR A 166 1.78 -6.21 7.23
CA TYR A 166 0.31 -6.18 7.35
C TYR A 166 -0.13 -6.78 8.69
N ARG A 167 0.53 -7.87 9.11
CA ARG A 167 0.34 -8.46 10.43
C ARG A 167 0.67 -7.47 11.54
N GLU A 168 1.86 -6.88 11.52
CA GLU A 168 2.31 -5.90 12.51
C GLU A 168 1.42 -4.67 12.57
N ALA A 169 0.91 -4.19 11.43
CA ALA A 169 -0.06 -3.09 11.38
C ALA A 169 -1.37 -3.46 12.06
N ALA A 170 -1.89 -4.69 11.84
CA ALA A 170 -3.11 -5.17 12.49
C ALA A 170 -2.91 -5.34 14.00
N GLU A 171 -1.81 -5.98 14.43
CA GLU A 171 -1.45 -6.15 15.85
C GLU A 171 -1.31 -4.78 16.55
N THR A 172 -0.64 -3.82 15.91
CA THR A 172 -0.48 -2.46 16.44
C THR A 172 -1.82 -1.75 16.58
N ALA A 173 -2.74 -1.91 15.63
CA ALA A 173 -4.04 -1.24 15.65
C ALA A 173 -4.94 -1.72 16.81
N VAL A 174 -4.77 -2.97 17.26
CA VAL A 174 -5.61 -3.55 18.33
C VAL A 174 -4.95 -3.58 19.70
N GLN A 175 -3.67 -3.21 19.82
CA GLN A 175 -2.86 -3.39 21.05
C GLN A 175 -3.44 -2.73 22.31
N PHE A 176 -4.30 -1.72 22.18
CA PHE A 176 -4.89 -0.99 23.30
C PHE A 176 -6.39 -1.27 23.51
N ILE A 177 -6.93 -2.25 22.79
CA ILE A 177 -8.29 -2.73 22.98
C ILE A 177 -8.27 -4.20 23.40
N GLN A 178 -9.35 -4.68 24.01
CA GLN A 178 -9.48 -6.11 24.36
C GLN A 178 -9.80 -6.90 23.08
N PHE A 179 -8.77 -7.25 22.33
CA PHE A 179 -8.90 -7.97 21.05
C PHE A 179 -7.69 -8.89 20.86
N GLU A 180 -7.95 -10.14 20.53
CA GLU A 180 -6.95 -11.18 20.32
C GLU A 180 -6.60 -11.30 18.85
N ILE A 181 -5.29 -11.35 18.53
CA ILE A 181 -4.78 -11.74 17.22
C ILE A 181 -4.16 -13.14 17.34
N ASP A 182 -4.76 -14.13 16.71
CA ASP A 182 -4.17 -15.45 16.49
C ASP A 182 -3.39 -15.43 15.16
N ALA A 183 -2.14 -14.97 15.22
CA ALA A 183 -1.27 -14.92 14.07
C ALA A 183 -0.59 -16.27 13.83
N ARG A 184 -0.88 -16.92 12.72
CA ARG A 184 -0.29 -18.22 12.39
C ARG A 184 1.17 -18.07 11.99
N PRO A 185 2.03 -19.06 12.31
CA PRO A 185 3.43 -19.04 11.92
C PRO A 185 3.55 -19.05 10.38
N ALA A 186 4.54 -18.32 9.87
CA ALA A 186 4.87 -18.35 8.45
C ALA A 186 5.51 -19.68 8.10
N ASP A 187 4.94 -20.38 7.12
CA ASP A 187 5.44 -21.65 6.62
C ASP A 187 5.45 -21.63 5.08
N PRO A 188 6.62 -21.63 4.43
CA PRO A 188 6.71 -21.64 2.98
C PRO A 188 6.36 -22.99 2.34
N ASP A 189 6.46 -24.09 3.09
CA ASP A 189 6.27 -25.44 2.60
C ASP A 189 4.84 -25.98 2.83
N ALA A 190 4.07 -25.34 3.73
CA ALA A 190 2.72 -25.77 4.06
C ALA A 190 1.75 -24.60 4.21
N PHE A 191 0.46 -24.88 4.02
CA PHE A 191 -0.63 -23.97 4.30
C PHE A 191 -1.52 -24.60 5.37
N GLU A 192 -1.79 -23.84 6.42
CA GLU A 192 -2.59 -24.30 7.57
C GLU A 192 -4.07 -24.47 7.22
N ASP A 193 -4.73 -25.41 7.88
CA ASP A 193 -6.19 -25.57 7.81
C ASP A 193 -6.89 -24.43 8.63
N MET A 194 -7.04 -23.28 7.97
CA MET A 194 -7.66 -22.10 8.55
C MET A 194 -9.10 -22.35 8.98
N ALA A 195 -9.84 -23.24 8.30
CA ALA A 195 -11.24 -23.51 8.61
C ALA A 195 -11.39 -24.24 9.96
N ALA A 196 -10.44 -25.09 10.32
CA ALA A 196 -10.43 -25.82 11.61
C ALA A 196 -10.18 -24.86 12.81
N LEU A 197 -9.59 -23.69 12.58
CA LEU A 197 -9.24 -22.73 13.63
C LEU A 197 -10.42 -21.83 14.05
N ILE A 198 -11.47 -21.74 13.23
CA ILE A 198 -12.62 -20.86 13.48
C ILE A 198 -13.42 -21.35 14.67
N ASP A 199 -13.72 -20.46 15.60
CA ASP A 199 -14.57 -20.71 16.76
C ASP A 199 -15.69 -19.65 16.89
N GLY A 200 -16.47 -19.72 17.97
CA GLY A 200 -17.58 -18.80 18.22
C GLY A 200 -17.15 -17.37 18.55
N GLU A 201 -15.89 -17.16 18.93
CA GLU A 201 -15.32 -15.84 19.28
C GLU A 201 -14.60 -15.18 18.09
N THR A 202 -14.43 -15.91 16.98
CA THR A 202 -13.73 -15.41 15.79
C THR A 202 -14.55 -14.36 15.07
N ALA A 203 -14.04 -13.12 15.03
CA ALA A 203 -14.61 -11.99 14.28
C ALA A 203 -14.33 -12.14 12.78
N CYS A 204 -13.09 -12.46 12.42
CA CYS A 204 -12.68 -12.65 11.04
C CYS A 204 -11.46 -13.56 10.89
N ILE A 205 -11.33 -14.09 9.68
CA ILE A 205 -10.09 -14.66 9.15
C ILE A 205 -9.52 -13.69 8.15
N VAL A 206 -8.22 -13.44 8.24
CA VAL A 206 -7.48 -12.63 7.27
C VAL A 206 -6.56 -13.55 6.47
N ILE A 207 -6.75 -13.57 5.16
CA ILE A 207 -5.93 -14.36 4.23
C ILE A 207 -5.42 -13.48 3.10
N GLN A 208 -4.17 -13.68 2.69
CA GLN A 208 -3.60 -13.02 1.51
C GLN A 208 -3.59 -14.00 0.33
N THR A 209 -3.97 -13.52 -0.86
CA THR A 209 -3.88 -14.29 -2.11
C THR A 209 -3.64 -13.36 -3.32
N PRO A 210 -2.56 -13.56 -4.11
CA PRO A 210 -1.43 -14.47 -3.82
C PRO A 210 -0.83 -14.17 -2.44
N ASP A 211 -0.41 -15.21 -1.70
CA ASP A 211 0.19 -15.01 -0.39
C ASP A 211 1.65 -14.51 -0.49
N LEU A 212 2.29 -14.21 0.63
CA LEU A 212 3.67 -13.72 0.66
C LEU A 212 4.65 -14.64 -0.06
N PHE A 213 4.40 -15.95 -0.04
CA PHE A 213 5.26 -16.95 -0.69
C PHE A 213 4.92 -17.15 -2.17
N GLY A 214 3.93 -16.41 -2.70
CA GLY A 214 3.46 -16.48 -4.08
C GLY A 214 2.35 -17.53 -4.34
N ARG A 215 1.87 -18.25 -3.32
CA ARG A 215 0.87 -19.32 -3.48
C ARG A 215 -0.52 -18.73 -3.76
N LEU A 216 -1.26 -19.42 -4.62
CA LEU A 216 -2.64 -19.10 -4.95
C LEU A 216 -3.62 -19.94 -4.11
N HIS A 217 -4.70 -19.33 -3.63
CA HIS A 217 -5.69 -19.98 -2.78
C HIS A 217 -7.09 -19.88 -3.36
N ASP A 218 -7.80 -21.00 -3.44
CA ASP A 218 -9.26 -21.00 -3.64
C ASP A 218 -9.95 -20.83 -2.29
N LEU A 219 -10.63 -19.71 -2.13
CA LEU A 219 -11.18 -19.28 -0.84
C LEU A 219 -12.62 -19.72 -0.61
N ARG A 220 -13.30 -20.37 -1.57
CA ARG A 220 -14.72 -20.68 -1.50
C ARG A 220 -15.09 -21.52 -0.28
N ALA A 221 -14.36 -22.63 -0.05
CA ALA A 221 -14.58 -23.50 1.10
C ALA A 221 -14.31 -22.78 2.44
N LEU A 222 -13.27 -21.94 2.48
CA LEU A 222 -12.96 -21.16 3.66
C LEU A 222 -14.02 -20.09 3.94
N ALA A 223 -14.56 -19.44 2.90
CA ALA A 223 -15.66 -18.51 3.03
C ALA A 223 -16.91 -19.16 3.63
N GLU A 224 -17.29 -20.33 3.12
CA GLU A 224 -18.42 -21.10 3.67
C GLU A 224 -18.18 -21.44 5.14
N ALA A 225 -17.01 -21.98 5.50
CA ALA A 225 -16.68 -22.33 6.88
C ALA A 225 -16.70 -21.11 7.82
N ALA A 226 -16.21 -19.95 7.36
CA ALA A 226 -16.25 -18.71 8.13
C ALA A 226 -17.70 -18.26 8.35
N HIS A 227 -18.52 -18.24 7.31
CA HIS A 227 -19.91 -17.82 7.37
C HIS A 227 -20.77 -18.73 8.25
N ASP A 228 -20.57 -20.05 8.20
CA ASP A 228 -21.27 -21.02 9.04
C ASP A 228 -21.01 -20.77 10.54
N LYS A 229 -19.84 -20.23 10.89
CA LYS A 229 -19.48 -19.83 12.25
C LYS A 229 -19.84 -18.36 12.55
N GLY A 230 -20.33 -17.60 11.57
CA GLY A 230 -20.63 -16.17 11.70
C GLY A 230 -19.40 -15.27 11.78
N ALA A 231 -18.24 -15.75 11.34
CA ALA A 231 -17.02 -14.96 11.14
C ALA A 231 -17.01 -14.33 9.74
N LEU A 232 -16.25 -13.25 9.56
CA LEU A 232 -16.04 -12.63 8.25
C LEU A 232 -14.77 -13.13 7.58
N LEU A 233 -14.79 -13.25 6.26
CA LEU A 233 -13.60 -13.49 5.47
C LEU A 233 -13.05 -12.14 4.95
N VAL A 234 -11.85 -11.78 5.40
CA VAL A 234 -11.06 -10.64 4.94
C VAL A 234 -9.98 -11.14 4.00
N VAL A 235 -9.95 -10.63 2.78
CA VAL A 235 -8.94 -11.01 1.80
C VAL A 235 -8.01 -9.84 1.50
N VAL A 236 -6.70 -10.10 1.55
CA VAL A 236 -5.63 -9.15 1.24
C VAL A 236 -5.05 -9.48 -0.13
N VAL A 237 -4.89 -8.45 -0.97
CA VAL A 237 -4.24 -8.55 -2.29
C VAL A 237 -3.10 -7.54 -2.34
N THR A 238 -1.85 -7.99 -2.33
CA THR A 238 -0.68 -7.11 -2.39
C THR A 238 -0.29 -6.73 -3.81
N GLU A 239 -0.61 -7.58 -4.80
CA GLU A 239 -0.40 -7.30 -6.22
C GLU A 239 -1.74 -7.23 -6.95
N VAL A 240 -2.24 -6.00 -7.13
CA VAL A 240 -3.58 -5.75 -7.70
C VAL A 240 -3.69 -6.14 -9.18
N VAL A 241 -2.58 -6.20 -9.92
CA VAL A 241 -2.57 -6.65 -11.34
C VAL A 241 -2.98 -8.13 -11.44
N SER A 242 -2.77 -8.92 -10.39
CA SER A 242 -3.21 -10.33 -10.32
C SER A 242 -4.71 -10.50 -10.58
N LEU A 243 -5.53 -9.50 -10.22
CA LEU A 243 -6.97 -9.50 -10.44
C LEU A 243 -7.37 -9.43 -11.93
N GLY A 244 -6.43 -9.15 -12.83
CA GLY A 244 -6.62 -9.29 -14.27
C GLY A 244 -6.59 -10.74 -14.77
N ALA A 245 -6.08 -11.69 -13.97
CA ALA A 245 -5.96 -13.10 -14.32
C ALA A 245 -6.68 -14.03 -13.36
N LEU A 246 -6.81 -13.66 -12.09
CA LEU A 246 -7.39 -14.52 -11.04
C LEU A 246 -8.87 -14.18 -10.80
N THR A 247 -9.62 -15.17 -10.32
CA THR A 247 -11.00 -14.94 -9.82
C THR A 247 -10.97 -13.91 -8.69
N SER A 248 -11.84 -12.92 -8.76
CA SER A 248 -11.90 -11.87 -7.74
C SER A 248 -12.25 -12.44 -6.35
N PRO A 249 -11.69 -11.87 -5.27
CA PRO A 249 -12.00 -12.33 -3.91
C PRO A 249 -13.50 -12.25 -3.56
N GLY A 250 -14.20 -11.25 -4.09
CA GLY A 250 -15.65 -11.12 -3.92
C GLY A 250 -16.43 -12.28 -4.52
N GLU A 251 -16.04 -12.78 -5.70
CA GLU A 251 -16.65 -13.98 -6.31
C GLU A 251 -16.32 -15.26 -5.55
N MET A 252 -15.22 -15.28 -4.82
CA MET A 252 -14.84 -16.39 -3.94
C MET A 252 -15.48 -16.32 -2.54
N GLY A 253 -16.33 -15.32 -2.27
CA GLY A 253 -17.09 -15.23 -1.02
C GLY A 253 -16.53 -14.28 0.03
N ALA A 254 -15.53 -13.45 -0.26
CA ALA A 254 -15.02 -12.46 0.67
C ALA A 254 -16.10 -11.49 1.15
N ASP A 255 -16.04 -11.09 2.42
CA ASP A 255 -16.88 -10.03 3.02
C ASP A 255 -16.21 -8.66 2.93
N ILE A 256 -14.89 -8.62 3.08
CA ILE A 256 -14.04 -7.44 2.97
C ILE A 256 -12.83 -7.79 2.11
N VAL A 257 -12.51 -6.93 1.16
CA VAL A 257 -11.30 -7.03 0.36
C VAL A 257 -10.48 -5.78 0.56
N VAL A 258 -9.21 -5.96 0.92
CA VAL A 258 -8.23 -4.89 1.02
C VAL A 258 -7.06 -5.18 0.10
N ALA A 259 -6.49 -4.15 -0.50
CA ALA A 259 -5.39 -4.35 -1.43
C ALA A 259 -4.42 -3.17 -1.43
N GLU A 260 -3.22 -3.41 -1.98
CA GLU A 260 -2.29 -2.35 -2.34
C GLU A 260 -2.45 -2.01 -3.83
N GLY A 261 -2.79 -0.76 -4.10
CA GLY A 261 -3.04 -0.26 -5.46
C GLY A 261 -1.80 0.31 -6.16
N GLN A 262 -0.61 0.24 -5.54
CA GLN A 262 0.62 0.86 -6.04
C GLN A 262 0.95 0.43 -7.49
N SER A 263 0.78 -0.82 -7.83
CA SER A 263 1.12 -1.39 -9.14
C SER A 263 0.40 -0.73 -10.33
N ILE A 264 -0.71 -0.05 -10.08
CA ILE A 264 -1.48 0.67 -11.10
C ILE A 264 -1.34 2.18 -10.89
N GLY A 265 -0.55 2.83 -11.74
CA GLY A 265 -0.43 4.29 -11.81
C GLY A 265 0.52 4.96 -10.80
N ASN A 266 1.06 4.22 -9.84
CA ASN A 266 1.93 4.76 -8.79
C ASN A 266 3.33 4.15 -8.89
N ALA A 267 4.33 4.96 -9.28
CA ALA A 267 5.70 4.52 -9.34
C ALA A 267 6.28 4.26 -7.93
N LEU A 268 7.30 3.39 -7.87
CA LEU A 268 8.03 3.14 -6.61
C LEU A 268 8.86 4.36 -6.20
N ASN A 269 8.74 4.77 -4.93
CA ASN A 269 9.36 5.97 -4.36
C ASN A 269 9.96 5.72 -2.96
N PHE A 270 10.82 4.74 -2.81
CA PHE A 270 11.55 4.48 -1.57
C PHE A 270 10.68 4.49 -0.29
N GLY A 271 9.49 3.89 -0.35
CA GLY A 271 8.58 3.77 0.79
C GLY A 271 7.25 4.50 0.66
N GLY A 272 6.88 4.91 -0.54
CA GLY A 272 5.57 5.50 -0.80
C GLY A 272 5.64 6.95 -1.33
N PRO A 273 4.48 7.61 -1.48
CA PRO A 273 3.16 7.17 -1.01
C PRO A 273 2.61 5.98 -1.81
N TYR A 274 1.86 5.14 -1.12
CA TYR A 274 1.13 4.00 -1.70
C TYR A 274 -0.37 4.26 -1.71
N LEU A 275 -1.18 3.24 -2.03
CA LEU A 275 -2.62 3.41 -2.22
C LEU A 275 -3.40 2.23 -1.65
N GLY A 276 -3.98 2.39 -0.47
CA GLY A 276 -4.85 1.37 0.10
C GLY A 276 -6.20 1.30 -0.61
N LEU A 277 -6.57 0.12 -1.05
CA LEU A 277 -7.90 -0.20 -1.56
C LEU A 277 -8.71 -0.88 -0.46
N PHE A 278 -9.99 -0.52 -0.36
CA PHE A 278 -10.90 -1.09 0.62
C PHE A 278 -12.29 -1.25 0.02
N ALA A 279 -12.75 -2.49 -0.06
CA ALA A 279 -14.08 -2.81 -0.60
C ALA A 279 -14.81 -3.81 0.28
N THR A 280 -16.15 -3.76 0.29
CA THR A 280 -16.98 -4.62 1.13
C THR A 280 -18.38 -4.84 0.51
N ARG A 281 -19.16 -5.73 1.16
CA ARG A 281 -20.56 -5.96 0.78
C ARG A 281 -21.43 -4.78 1.21
N GLN A 282 -22.46 -4.47 0.43
CA GLN A 282 -23.40 -3.36 0.68
C GLN A 282 -23.97 -3.36 2.11
N LYS A 283 -24.25 -4.54 2.66
CA LYS A 283 -24.80 -4.68 4.03
C LYS A 283 -23.90 -4.08 5.12
N TYR A 284 -22.58 -3.91 4.86
CA TYR A 284 -21.61 -3.41 5.82
C TYR A 284 -21.19 -1.96 5.59
N VAL A 285 -21.68 -1.27 4.57
CA VAL A 285 -21.25 0.08 4.18
C VAL A 285 -21.22 1.10 5.32
N ARG A 286 -22.14 0.98 6.31
CA ARG A 286 -22.20 1.88 7.47
C ARG A 286 -21.09 1.65 8.50
N GLN A 287 -20.38 0.52 8.44
CA GLN A 287 -19.23 0.18 9.31
C GLN A 287 -17.88 0.37 8.61
N MET A 288 -17.90 0.70 7.33
CA MET A 288 -16.73 0.88 6.50
C MET A 288 -15.88 2.07 6.95
N PRO A 289 -14.54 1.97 7.01
CA PRO A 289 -13.67 3.11 7.28
C PRO A 289 -13.56 4.04 6.07
N GLY A 290 -13.00 5.22 6.29
CA GLY A 290 -12.68 6.17 5.23
C GLY A 290 -13.90 6.89 4.65
N ARG A 291 -13.62 7.75 3.67
CA ARG A 291 -14.65 8.56 3.00
C ARG A 291 -15.39 7.77 1.93
N LEU A 292 -16.64 8.16 1.72
CA LEU A 292 -17.49 7.64 0.64
C LEU A 292 -18.01 8.81 -0.19
N CYS A 293 -17.82 8.73 -1.49
CA CYS A 293 -18.46 9.60 -2.47
C CYS A 293 -19.73 8.94 -3.00
N GLY A 294 -20.81 9.68 -3.02
CA GLY A 294 -22.11 9.21 -3.53
C GLY A 294 -22.61 10.08 -4.67
N GLU A 295 -23.38 9.47 -5.58
CA GLU A 295 -24.10 10.20 -6.63
C GLU A 295 -25.37 10.81 -6.06
N THR A 296 -25.69 12.02 -6.54
CA THR A 296 -26.90 12.77 -6.19
C THR A 296 -27.36 13.60 -7.39
N VAL A 297 -28.42 14.37 -7.20
CA VAL A 297 -28.87 15.37 -8.17
C VAL A 297 -28.95 16.75 -7.52
N ASP A 298 -28.69 17.80 -8.30
CA ASP A 298 -28.88 19.18 -7.86
C ASP A 298 -30.36 19.59 -7.92
N GLU A 299 -30.67 20.83 -7.52
CA GLU A 299 -32.03 21.39 -7.52
C GLU A 299 -32.67 21.38 -8.91
N ALA A 300 -31.87 21.45 -9.96
CA ALA A 300 -32.35 21.37 -11.35
C ALA A 300 -32.42 19.92 -11.89
N GLY A 301 -32.20 18.92 -11.04
CA GLY A 301 -32.23 17.51 -11.44
C GLY A 301 -30.96 17.04 -12.19
N ARG A 302 -29.89 17.83 -12.22
CA ARG A 302 -28.65 17.45 -12.88
C ARG A 302 -27.80 16.58 -11.95
N ARG A 303 -27.17 15.56 -12.51
CA ARG A 303 -26.25 14.66 -11.81
C ARG A 303 -25.12 15.42 -11.13
N GLY A 304 -24.84 15.09 -9.90
CA GLY A 304 -23.74 15.61 -9.10
C GLY A 304 -23.25 14.58 -8.09
N TYR A 305 -22.18 14.93 -7.35
CA TYR A 305 -21.53 14.07 -6.39
C TYR A 305 -21.35 14.78 -5.06
N VAL A 306 -21.39 14.01 -3.97
CA VAL A 306 -21.22 14.51 -2.60
C VAL A 306 -20.44 13.51 -1.76
N LEU A 307 -19.81 13.97 -0.69
CA LEU A 307 -19.40 13.06 0.38
C LEU A 307 -20.63 12.59 1.14
N THR A 308 -20.75 11.28 1.32
CA THR A 308 -21.91 10.67 1.98
C THR A 308 -21.53 9.93 3.25
N LEU A 309 -22.51 9.68 4.13
CA LEU A 309 -22.30 9.02 5.43
C LEU A 309 -21.22 9.66 6.31
N SER A 310 -20.95 10.95 6.15
CA SER A 310 -19.88 11.69 6.84
C SER A 310 -20.02 11.72 8.38
N THR A 311 -21.23 11.40 8.91
CA THR A 311 -21.43 11.25 10.35
C THR A 311 -20.60 10.14 11.01
N ARG A 312 -19.95 9.25 10.22
CA ARG A 312 -19.02 8.23 10.70
C ARG A 312 -17.60 8.77 10.96
N GLU A 313 -17.26 9.92 10.38
CA GLU A 313 -15.92 10.46 10.34
C GLU A 313 -15.54 11.17 11.66
N GLN A 314 -14.22 11.22 11.95
CA GLN A 314 -13.68 11.73 13.19
C GLN A 314 -13.95 13.24 13.41
N HIS A 315 -13.98 14.06 12.36
CA HIS A 315 -14.25 15.49 12.48
C HIS A 315 -15.67 15.80 12.95
N ILE A 316 -16.59 14.82 12.86
CA ILE A 316 -17.96 14.93 13.37
C ILE A 316 -18.13 14.19 14.68
N ARG A 317 -17.73 12.90 14.73
CA ARG A 317 -17.98 12.03 15.89
C ARG A 317 -16.86 11.99 16.92
N ARG A 318 -15.68 12.55 16.60
CA ARG A 318 -14.50 12.55 17.50
C ARG A 318 -14.15 11.15 17.97
N GLU A 319 -14.09 10.90 19.29
CA GLU A 319 -13.78 9.61 19.88
C GLU A 319 -14.78 8.47 19.56
N LYS A 320 -15.95 8.82 19.05
CA LYS A 320 -17.00 7.87 18.61
C LYS A 320 -17.00 7.63 17.11
N ALA A 321 -15.97 8.10 16.40
CA ALA A 321 -15.84 7.86 14.97
C ALA A 321 -15.70 6.36 14.65
N THR A 322 -16.11 5.97 13.46
CA THR A 322 -15.99 4.58 13.01
C THR A 322 -14.53 4.20 12.82
N SER A 323 -13.66 5.14 12.45
CA SER A 323 -12.24 4.92 12.17
C SER A 323 -11.46 6.21 12.45
N ASN A 324 -10.15 6.07 12.68
CA ASN A 324 -9.20 7.17 12.78
C ASN A 324 -8.67 7.65 11.42
N ILE A 325 -9.07 7.02 10.32
CA ILE A 325 -8.72 7.48 8.97
C ILE A 325 -9.30 8.88 8.76
N CYS A 326 -8.40 9.85 8.52
CA CYS A 326 -8.78 11.26 8.39
C CYS A 326 -9.07 11.65 6.94
N THR A 327 -8.21 11.22 6.03
CA THR A 327 -8.26 11.59 4.62
C THR A 327 -8.00 10.37 3.75
N ASN A 328 -7.84 10.57 2.45
CA ASN A 328 -7.49 9.55 1.48
C ASN A 328 -6.23 9.96 0.71
N SER A 329 -5.60 9.02 0.02
CA SER A 329 -4.46 9.28 -0.87
C SER A 329 -4.96 9.76 -2.23
N GLY A 330 -5.55 10.97 -2.27
CA GLY A 330 -6.34 11.46 -3.41
C GLY A 330 -5.58 11.48 -4.73
N LEU A 331 -4.33 11.98 -4.75
CA LEU A 331 -3.53 12.03 -5.98
C LEU A 331 -3.12 10.64 -6.47
N CYS A 332 -2.80 9.72 -5.55
CA CYS A 332 -2.52 8.33 -5.88
C CYS A 332 -3.78 7.60 -6.40
N ALA A 333 -4.94 7.88 -5.81
CA ALA A 333 -6.22 7.36 -6.29
C ALA A 333 -6.56 7.87 -7.70
N LEU A 334 -6.26 9.14 -7.99
CA LEU A 334 -6.41 9.70 -9.33
C LEU A 334 -5.46 9.03 -10.34
N ALA A 335 -4.19 8.83 -9.98
CA ALA A 335 -3.21 8.14 -10.83
C ALA A 335 -3.66 6.71 -11.15
N PHE A 336 -4.15 5.99 -10.14
CA PHE A 336 -4.73 4.65 -10.30
C PHE A 336 -5.93 4.68 -11.26
N CYS A 337 -6.88 5.60 -11.02
CA CYS A 337 -8.10 5.73 -11.83
C CYS A 337 -7.77 6.02 -13.29
N ILE A 338 -6.84 6.93 -13.57
CA ILE A 338 -6.39 7.24 -14.94
C ILE A 338 -5.74 6.03 -15.58
N HIS A 339 -4.79 5.38 -14.91
CA HIS A 339 -4.07 4.24 -15.47
C HIS A 339 -5.01 3.07 -15.75
N LEU A 340 -5.88 2.72 -14.80
CA LEU A 340 -6.84 1.64 -15.01
C LEU A 340 -7.84 1.96 -16.13
N SER A 341 -8.25 3.22 -16.28
CA SER A 341 -9.09 3.67 -17.39
C SER A 341 -8.39 3.54 -18.75
N LEU A 342 -7.06 3.79 -18.79
CA LEU A 342 -6.25 3.60 -20.02
C LEU A 342 -6.10 2.12 -20.38
N LEU A 343 -5.93 1.25 -19.39
CA LEU A 343 -5.86 -0.20 -19.59
C LEU A 343 -7.20 -0.77 -20.04
N GLY A 344 -8.27 -0.39 -19.34
CA GLY A 344 -9.57 -1.07 -19.46
C GLY A 344 -9.47 -2.56 -19.08
N GLU A 345 -10.55 -3.29 -19.23
CA GLU A 345 -10.58 -4.73 -18.94
C GLU A 345 -9.58 -5.51 -19.81
N THR A 346 -9.55 -5.24 -21.10
CA THR A 346 -8.68 -5.95 -22.04
C THR A 346 -7.20 -5.70 -21.73
N GLY A 347 -6.83 -4.43 -21.48
CA GLY A 347 -5.44 -4.07 -21.17
C GLY A 347 -4.97 -4.66 -19.85
N LEU A 348 -5.81 -4.65 -18.80
CA LEU A 348 -5.48 -5.25 -17.51
C LEU A 348 -5.27 -6.77 -17.63
N ARG A 349 -6.14 -7.48 -18.36
CA ARG A 349 -6.01 -8.91 -18.63
C ARG A 349 -4.72 -9.23 -19.40
N GLN A 350 -4.40 -8.43 -20.42
CA GLN A 350 -3.15 -8.58 -21.18
C GLN A 350 -1.91 -8.31 -20.32
N LEU A 351 -1.95 -7.27 -19.50
CA LEU A 351 -0.87 -6.95 -18.55
C LEU A 351 -0.63 -8.11 -17.58
N ALA A 352 -1.70 -8.65 -16.99
CA ALA A 352 -1.61 -9.80 -16.11
C ALA A 352 -1.04 -11.05 -16.82
N GLN A 353 -1.45 -11.32 -18.06
CA GLN A 353 -0.90 -12.43 -18.85
C GLN A 353 0.58 -12.25 -19.15
N ILE A 354 1.04 -11.04 -19.46
CA ILE A 354 2.47 -10.75 -19.70
C ILE A 354 3.27 -11.00 -18.42
N ASN A 355 2.82 -10.48 -17.28
CA ASN A 355 3.49 -10.66 -15.99
C ASN A 355 3.60 -12.14 -15.62
N HIS A 356 2.49 -12.87 -15.69
CA HIS A 356 2.49 -14.31 -15.41
C HIS A 356 3.38 -15.09 -16.38
N GLY A 357 3.29 -14.84 -17.68
CA GLY A 357 4.13 -15.53 -18.67
C GLY A 357 5.63 -15.32 -18.46
N ARG A 358 6.05 -14.09 -18.06
CA ARG A 358 7.45 -13.81 -17.68
C ARG A 358 7.86 -14.54 -16.41
N ALA A 359 6.98 -14.62 -15.42
CA ALA A 359 7.25 -15.33 -14.18
C ALA A 359 7.43 -16.84 -14.43
N VAL A 360 6.58 -17.46 -15.24
CA VAL A 360 6.71 -18.87 -15.62
C VAL A 360 8.04 -19.12 -16.31
N ALA A 361 8.39 -18.30 -17.32
CA ALA A 361 9.67 -18.45 -18.03
C ALA A 361 10.89 -18.30 -17.11
N LEU A 362 10.83 -17.34 -16.15
CA LEU A 362 11.90 -17.17 -15.17
C LEU A 362 11.98 -18.36 -14.21
N ALA A 363 10.84 -18.86 -13.71
CA ALA A 363 10.79 -20.03 -12.83
C ALA A 363 11.40 -21.27 -13.50
N ASP A 364 11.09 -21.52 -14.79
CA ASP A 364 11.68 -22.60 -15.56
C ASP A 364 13.22 -22.45 -15.65
N HIS A 365 13.73 -21.25 -15.95
CA HIS A 365 15.16 -21.01 -16.00
C HIS A 365 15.87 -21.15 -14.64
N LEU A 366 15.22 -20.78 -13.55
CA LEU A 366 15.75 -20.96 -12.20
C LEU A 366 15.78 -22.43 -11.77
N ALA A 367 14.75 -23.19 -12.13
CA ALA A 367 14.68 -24.63 -11.86
C ALA A 367 15.77 -25.44 -12.61
N ASP A 368 16.31 -24.92 -13.71
CA ASP A 368 17.43 -25.52 -14.46
C ASP A 368 18.81 -25.25 -13.81
N LEU A 369 18.89 -24.45 -12.71
CA LEU A 369 20.12 -24.21 -12.00
C LEU A 369 20.38 -25.26 -10.93
N ASP A 370 21.63 -25.74 -10.84
CA ASP A 370 22.02 -26.74 -9.85
C ASP A 370 21.80 -26.23 -8.42
N GLY A 371 21.03 -26.99 -7.64
CA GLY A 371 20.75 -26.68 -6.23
C GLY A 371 19.68 -25.60 -5.99
N VAL A 372 19.03 -25.10 -7.03
CA VAL A 372 17.89 -24.19 -6.90
C VAL A 372 16.58 -24.97 -7.01
N GLU A 373 15.66 -24.71 -6.11
CA GLU A 373 14.33 -25.32 -6.07
C GLU A 373 13.25 -24.23 -6.12
N VAL A 374 12.33 -24.30 -7.08
CA VAL A 374 11.11 -23.48 -7.11
C VAL A 374 10.06 -24.14 -6.24
N LEU A 375 9.61 -23.47 -5.18
CA LEU A 375 8.70 -24.05 -4.18
C LEU A 375 7.23 -24.05 -4.61
N ASN A 376 6.87 -23.25 -5.59
CA ASN A 376 5.48 -23.04 -5.97
C ASN A 376 5.04 -23.93 -7.13
N ASP A 377 3.97 -24.70 -6.95
CA ASP A 377 3.26 -25.38 -8.05
C ASP A 377 2.40 -24.40 -8.87
N SER A 378 1.95 -23.31 -8.25
CA SER A 378 1.17 -22.25 -8.89
C SER A 378 1.46 -20.89 -8.26
N PHE A 379 1.55 -19.86 -9.09
CA PHE A 379 1.84 -18.49 -8.69
C PHE A 379 1.31 -17.50 -9.74
N PHE A 380 1.32 -16.22 -9.44
CA PHE A 380 0.99 -15.19 -10.43
C PHE A 380 2.24 -14.60 -11.08
N ASN A 381 2.89 -13.63 -10.46
CA ASN A 381 4.11 -12.96 -10.97
C ASN A 381 5.25 -12.94 -9.95
N GLU A 382 5.02 -13.50 -8.78
CA GLU A 382 5.98 -13.67 -7.69
C GLU A 382 5.94 -15.10 -7.19
N PHE A 383 7.10 -15.65 -6.87
CA PHE A 383 7.25 -17.00 -6.36
C PHE A 383 8.49 -17.12 -5.49
N THR A 384 8.57 -18.20 -4.70
CA THR A 384 9.68 -18.47 -3.79
C THR A 384 10.62 -19.50 -4.37
N VAL A 385 11.92 -19.25 -4.30
CA VAL A 385 12.97 -20.23 -4.61
C VAL A 385 13.80 -20.53 -3.38
N ARG A 386 14.21 -21.78 -3.22
CA ARG A 386 15.22 -22.21 -2.26
C ARG A 386 16.57 -22.26 -2.96
N LEU A 387 17.57 -21.63 -2.35
CA LEU A 387 18.94 -21.56 -2.85
C LEU A 387 19.84 -22.51 -2.04
N PRO A 388 20.97 -22.98 -2.60
CA PRO A 388 21.90 -23.87 -1.88
C PRO A 388 22.74 -23.17 -0.81
N ARG A 389 22.57 -21.84 -0.66
CA ARG A 389 23.28 -21.00 0.34
C ARG A 389 22.35 -19.85 0.79
N PRO A 390 22.70 -19.12 1.88
CA PRO A 390 21.88 -18.06 2.39
C PRO A 390 21.52 -17.01 1.32
N ALA A 391 20.21 -16.77 1.12
CA ALA A 391 19.73 -15.88 0.06
C ALA A 391 20.20 -14.43 0.21
N ALA A 392 20.39 -13.95 1.45
CA ALA A 392 20.91 -12.61 1.70
C ALA A 392 22.34 -12.44 1.15
N GLU A 393 23.21 -13.43 1.31
CA GLU A 393 24.58 -13.40 0.78
C GLU A 393 24.59 -13.39 -0.75
N VAL A 394 23.70 -14.20 -1.36
CA VAL A 394 23.56 -14.23 -2.83
C VAL A 394 23.12 -12.87 -3.36
N VAL A 395 22.15 -12.23 -2.71
CA VAL A 395 21.70 -10.88 -3.11
C VAL A 395 22.83 -9.86 -2.97
N GLU A 396 23.60 -9.89 -1.88
CA GLU A 396 24.76 -9.00 -1.68
C GLU A 396 25.84 -9.17 -2.75
N ASP A 397 26.10 -10.39 -3.19
CA ASP A 397 27.06 -10.70 -4.28
C ASP A 397 26.56 -10.18 -5.66
N LEU A 398 25.24 -10.05 -5.87
CA LEU A 398 24.65 -9.63 -7.13
C LEU A 398 24.42 -8.12 -7.24
N VAL A 399 24.20 -7.41 -6.14
CA VAL A 399 23.99 -5.96 -6.12
C VAL A 399 25.10 -5.16 -6.81
N PRO A 400 26.41 -5.44 -6.59
CA PRO A 400 27.50 -4.74 -7.29
C PRO A 400 27.52 -4.97 -8.81
N ARG A 401 26.82 -6.01 -9.31
CA ARG A 401 26.67 -6.32 -10.73
C ARG A 401 25.46 -5.63 -11.35
N GLY A 402 24.72 -4.80 -10.57
CA GLY A 402 23.51 -4.11 -11.02
C GLY A 402 22.29 -5.04 -11.09
N ILE A 403 22.27 -6.12 -10.32
CA ILE A 403 21.18 -7.10 -10.28
C ILE A 403 20.55 -7.11 -8.90
N LEU A 404 19.24 -6.82 -8.85
CA LEU A 404 18.40 -6.93 -7.65
C LEU A 404 17.58 -8.21 -7.76
N ALA A 405 18.16 -9.33 -7.31
CA ALA A 405 17.68 -10.67 -7.63
C ALA A 405 16.35 -11.06 -6.99
N GLY A 406 15.92 -10.34 -5.97
CA GLY A 406 14.71 -10.63 -5.21
C GLY A 406 14.84 -10.21 -3.75
N VAL A 407 13.87 -10.59 -2.93
CA VAL A 407 13.84 -10.27 -1.49
C VAL A 407 14.16 -11.51 -0.68
N PRO A 408 15.31 -11.55 0.05
CA PRO A 408 15.58 -12.67 0.97
C PRO A 408 14.53 -12.71 2.07
N LEU A 409 13.90 -13.87 2.31
CA LEU A 409 12.88 -14.00 3.34
C LEU A 409 13.43 -13.80 4.76
N SER A 410 14.72 -14.03 4.98
CA SER A 410 15.41 -13.67 6.23
C SER A 410 15.36 -12.19 6.56
N ARG A 411 15.15 -11.30 5.57
CA ARG A 411 14.94 -9.88 5.81
C ARG A 411 13.57 -9.58 6.44
N LEU A 412 12.57 -10.37 6.10
CA LEU A 412 11.19 -10.25 6.61
C LEU A 412 10.99 -11.05 7.90
N TYR A 413 11.76 -12.11 8.08
CA TYR A 413 11.71 -13.02 9.23
C TYR A 413 13.12 -13.26 9.78
N PRO A 414 13.79 -12.25 10.37
CA PRO A 414 15.19 -12.33 10.77
C PRO A 414 15.46 -13.39 11.86
N ASP A 415 14.46 -13.69 12.68
CA ASP A 415 14.55 -14.65 13.78
C ASP A 415 14.18 -16.09 13.38
N ASN A 416 13.81 -16.33 12.09
CA ASN A 416 13.43 -17.64 11.59
C ASN A 416 14.53 -18.24 10.68
N PRO A 417 15.37 -19.18 11.18
CA PRO A 417 16.44 -19.75 10.37
C PRO A 417 15.95 -20.58 9.17
N ALA A 418 14.70 -21.06 9.18
CA ALA A 418 14.12 -21.77 8.03
C ALA A 418 13.89 -20.86 6.81
N MET A 419 14.00 -19.56 6.97
CA MET A 419 13.87 -18.57 5.90
C MET A 419 15.22 -18.11 5.30
N ALA A 420 16.34 -18.64 5.80
CA ALA A 420 17.67 -18.13 5.46
C ALA A 420 18.06 -18.35 3.99
N ASP A 421 17.67 -19.46 3.40
CA ASP A 421 17.98 -19.87 2.04
C ASP A 421 16.86 -19.55 1.03
N LEU A 422 15.80 -18.87 1.47
CA LEU A 422 14.64 -18.56 0.66
C LEU A 422 14.70 -17.13 0.07
N LEU A 423 14.42 -17.06 -1.23
CA LEU A 423 14.39 -15.80 -1.99
C LEU A 423 13.02 -15.67 -2.66
N LEU A 424 12.32 -14.54 -2.41
CA LEU A 424 11.17 -14.13 -3.20
C LEU A 424 11.64 -13.47 -4.49
N VAL A 425 11.12 -13.94 -5.62
CA VAL A 425 11.46 -13.43 -6.95
C VAL A 425 10.20 -13.00 -7.65
N ALA A 426 10.17 -11.75 -8.13
CA ALA A 426 9.03 -11.20 -8.85
C ALA A 426 9.43 -10.72 -10.25
N THR A 427 8.52 -10.84 -11.21
CA THR A 427 8.66 -10.26 -12.55
C THR A 427 7.44 -9.42 -12.90
N THR A 428 7.68 -8.44 -13.76
CA THR A 428 6.63 -7.61 -14.36
C THR A 428 6.90 -7.42 -15.85
N GLU A 429 6.02 -6.71 -16.55
CA GLU A 429 6.23 -6.33 -17.96
C GLU A 429 7.50 -5.51 -18.18
N THR A 430 8.09 -4.95 -17.11
CA THR A 430 9.30 -4.12 -17.21
C THR A 430 10.60 -4.93 -17.28
N ASN A 431 10.56 -6.23 -16.94
CA ASN A 431 11.74 -7.09 -17.08
C ASN A 431 11.94 -7.48 -18.54
N THR A 432 13.18 -7.36 -19.03
CA THR A 432 13.56 -7.77 -20.39
C THR A 432 14.17 -9.18 -20.40
N ASP A 433 14.32 -9.74 -21.59
CA ASP A 433 15.00 -11.04 -21.74
C ASP A 433 16.49 -10.91 -21.37
N GLU A 434 17.09 -9.72 -21.58
CA GLU A 434 18.44 -9.41 -21.15
C GLU A 434 18.57 -9.36 -19.62
N ASP A 435 17.58 -8.83 -18.91
CA ASP A 435 17.55 -8.85 -17.43
C ASP A 435 17.51 -10.28 -16.90
N VAL A 436 16.66 -11.12 -17.48
CA VAL A 436 16.56 -12.55 -17.12
C VAL A 436 17.89 -13.25 -17.38
N ALA A 437 18.48 -13.08 -18.57
CA ALA A 437 19.77 -13.67 -18.91
C ALA A 437 20.89 -13.20 -17.95
N ALA A 438 20.89 -11.92 -17.58
CA ALA A 438 21.86 -11.38 -16.62
C ALA A 438 21.72 -12.03 -15.24
N LEU A 439 20.49 -12.18 -14.73
CA LEU A 439 20.24 -12.86 -13.45
C LEU A 439 20.71 -14.33 -13.48
N ILE A 440 20.30 -15.09 -14.49
CA ILE A 440 20.61 -16.52 -14.59
C ILE A 440 22.12 -16.76 -14.72
N ASN A 441 22.83 -15.95 -15.54
CA ASN A 441 24.27 -16.07 -15.68
C ASN A 441 25.00 -15.72 -14.40
N ALA A 442 24.56 -14.65 -13.72
CA ALA A 442 25.19 -14.23 -12.46
C ALA A 442 24.93 -15.24 -11.33
N LEU A 443 23.75 -15.85 -11.25
CA LEU A 443 23.47 -16.92 -10.29
C LEU A 443 24.35 -18.15 -10.53
N ARG A 444 24.58 -18.59 -11.78
CA ARG A 444 25.50 -19.69 -12.11
C ARG A 444 26.93 -19.46 -11.63
N GLU A 445 27.36 -18.20 -11.50
CA GLU A 445 28.70 -17.87 -11.06
C GLU A 445 28.84 -17.83 -9.53
N VAL A 446 27.73 -17.54 -8.80
CA VAL A 446 27.77 -17.33 -7.36
C VAL A 446 27.21 -18.49 -6.53
N LEU A 447 26.42 -19.39 -7.15
CA LEU A 447 25.91 -20.60 -6.52
C LEU A 447 26.87 -21.76 -6.71
#